data_5f86d539edc848cbadb9a757e4cb495d
#
_entry.id   5f86d539edc848cbadb9a757e4cb495d
#
_cell.length_a   1.000
_cell.length_b   1.000
_cell.length_c   1.000
_cell.angle_alpha   90.00
_cell.angle_beta   90.00
_cell.angle_gamma   90.00
#
_symmetry.space_group_name_H-M   'P 1'
#
loop_
_entity.id
_entity.type
_entity.pdbx_description
1 polymer ?
#
loop_
_entity_poly.entity_id
_entity_poly.type
_entity_poly.pdbx_seq_one_letter_code
_entity_poly.pdbx_strand_id
1 'polypeptide(L)'
;MNSDLNDKVFDSEEINQQAEPIYEDENIQENEKQDVINKVNENMTEGETESVFTPYIPKKKKGFRYGVYLVVKRLFDFVSSLLVSIILLLPLTIVAFVIICKDFGNPFYKQKRVGKKGKALKVWKFRSMKKGADVLEKMLTPEQLEEYKREFKLDDDPRLIGYKKEGDGKNGKCFGAKIRRSSIDELPQILFNICILGNMSVVGPRPMLNEELDKYYTPEQRELLLSAKPGLTGYWQAYARNNATYESGERQEMELYYIDHRSLWLDLKIIFKTFIGVLKHTGAK
;
A
#
# COMPACT_ATOMS: atom_id res chain seq x y z
N MET A 1 -20.99 8.27 48.51
CA MET A 1 -22.03 8.43 47.49
C MET A 1 -21.30 8.33 46.19
N ASN A 2 -21.21 7.14 45.74
CA ASN A 2 -21.79 6.50 44.55
C ASN A 2 -21.37 7.23 43.28
N SER A 3 -20.84 6.60 42.27
CA SER A 3 -21.04 5.24 41.79
C SER A 3 -20.17 4.95 40.57
N ASP A 4 -19.66 3.80 40.49
CA ASP A 4 -19.66 2.81 39.44
C ASP A 4 -19.96 3.30 38.03
N LEU A 5 -18.97 3.13 37.15
CA LEU A 5 -19.16 2.95 35.74
C LEU A 5 -18.37 1.70 35.30
N ASN A 6 -19.14 0.68 35.05
CA ASN A 6 -18.79 -0.66 34.63
C ASN A 6 -17.90 -0.74 33.42
N ASP A 7 -16.79 -1.43 33.59
CA ASP A 7 -16.06 -2.14 32.55
C ASP A 7 -16.93 -3.28 31.98
N LYS A 8 -17.38 -3.16 30.73
CA LYS A 8 -17.82 -4.30 29.94
C LYS A 8 -16.65 -4.84 29.14
N VAL A 9 -16.01 -5.84 29.72
CA VAL A 9 -15.16 -6.80 29.02
C VAL A 9 -16.05 -7.56 28.03
N PHE A 10 -15.84 -7.37 26.73
CA PHE A 10 -16.44 -8.21 25.68
C PHE A 10 -15.64 -9.51 25.60
N ASP A 11 -16.28 -10.57 26.03
CA ASP A 11 -15.77 -11.93 25.97
C ASP A 11 -15.65 -12.40 24.51
N SER A 12 -14.45 -12.85 24.13
CA SER A 12 -14.07 -13.24 22.76
C SER A 12 -14.44 -14.69 22.40
N GLU A 13 -15.27 -15.36 23.19
CA GLU A 13 -15.55 -16.79 23.03
C GLU A 13 -16.90 -17.13 22.37
N GLU A 14 -17.80 -16.19 22.11
CA GLU A 14 -19.13 -16.49 21.54
C GLU A 14 -19.26 -16.40 20.01
N ILE A 15 -18.19 -16.09 19.25
CA ILE A 15 -18.29 -15.96 17.77
C ILE A 15 -17.79 -17.22 17.02
N ASN A 16 -17.44 -18.31 17.72
CA ASN A 16 -16.81 -19.46 17.06
C ASN A 16 -17.70 -20.71 16.92
N GLN A 17 -19.01 -20.58 17.08
CA GLN A 17 -19.95 -21.70 16.87
C GLN A 17 -21.08 -21.30 15.93
N GLN A 18 -20.80 -21.18 14.63
CA GLN A 18 -21.75 -21.41 13.52
C GLN A 18 -21.10 -21.01 12.18
N ALA A 19 -20.23 -21.87 11.67
CA ALA A 19 -19.86 -21.86 10.26
C ALA A 19 -19.61 -23.31 9.82
N GLU A 20 -20.68 -24.03 9.52
CA GLU A 20 -20.59 -25.23 8.70
C GLU A 20 -20.26 -24.84 7.24
N PRO A 21 -19.43 -25.63 6.53
CA PRO A 21 -19.09 -25.34 5.14
C PRO A 21 -20.21 -25.80 4.22
N ILE A 22 -20.94 -24.87 3.66
CA ILE A 22 -21.88 -25.13 2.56
C ILE A 22 -21.05 -25.26 1.28
N TYR A 23 -20.78 -26.49 0.87
CA TYR A 23 -20.39 -26.82 -0.49
C TYR A 23 -21.67 -27.19 -1.25
N GLU A 24 -22.29 -26.24 -1.94
CA GLU A 24 -23.33 -26.53 -2.92
C GLU A 24 -23.02 -25.83 -4.25
N ASP A 25 -22.95 -26.66 -5.28
CA ASP A 25 -23.08 -26.44 -6.72
C ASP A 25 -22.56 -25.14 -7.34
N GLU A 26 -21.34 -25.21 -7.88
CA GLU A 26 -20.71 -24.16 -8.70
C GLU A 26 -21.56 -23.79 -9.97
N ASN A 27 -22.40 -24.67 -10.46
CA ASN A 27 -23.24 -24.45 -11.66
C ASN A 27 -24.50 -23.61 -11.40
N ILE A 28 -25.05 -23.59 -10.20
CA ILE A 28 -26.23 -22.77 -9.88
C ILE A 28 -25.83 -21.30 -9.74
N GLN A 29 -24.67 -21.00 -9.22
CA GLN A 29 -24.18 -19.62 -9.06
C GLN A 29 -23.80 -18.93 -10.37
N GLU A 30 -23.38 -19.65 -11.41
CA GLU A 30 -23.09 -19.04 -12.72
C GLU A 30 -24.37 -18.64 -13.46
N ASN A 31 -25.43 -19.44 -13.38
CA ASN A 31 -26.71 -19.11 -14.02
C ASN A 31 -27.44 -17.95 -13.32
N GLU A 32 -27.41 -17.89 -11.98
CA GLU A 32 -28.00 -16.74 -11.25
C GLU A 32 -27.23 -15.43 -11.50
N LYS A 33 -25.90 -15.48 -11.64
CA LYS A 33 -25.10 -14.32 -12.01
C LYS A 33 -25.40 -13.83 -13.43
N GLN A 34 -25.61 -14.76 -14.35
CA GLN A 34 -25.92 -14.40 -15.73
C GLN A 34 -27.33 -13.81 -15.85
N ASP A 35 -28.30 -14.28 -15.08
CA ASP A 35 -29.65 -13.73 -15.03
C ASP A 35 -29.71 -12.33 -14.39
N VAL A 36 -28.90 -12.07 -13.39
CA VAL A 36 -28.74 -10.72 -12.79
C VAL A 36 -28.13 -9.76 -13.80
N ILE A 37 -27.08 -10.19 -14.54
CA ILE A 37 -26.45 -9.40 -15.60
C ILE A 37 -27.43 -9.10 -16.72
N ASN A 38 -28.21 -10.07 -17.14
CA ASN A 38 -29.21 -9.90 -18.21
C ASN A 38 -30.34 -8.95 -17.77
N LYS A 39 -30.86 -9.05 -16.55
CA LYS A 39 -31.86 -8.12 -15.99
C LYS A 39 -31.37 -6.69 -15.81
N VAL A 40 -30.09 -6.49 -15.52
CA VAL A 40 -29.49 -5.16 -15.45
C VAL A 40 -29.38 -4.55 -16.85
N ASN A 41 -29.03 -5.34 -17.86
CA ASN A 41 -28.92 -4.88 -19.25
C ASN A 41 -30.30 -4.57 -19.90
N GLU A 42 -31.39 -5.24 -19.51
CA GLU A 42 -32.74 -4.98 -20.02
C GLU A 42 -33.38 -3.70 -19.46
N ASN A 43 -32.93 -3.17 -18.34
CA ASN A 43 -33.44 -1.97 -17.71
C ASN A 43 -32.68 -0.67 -18.07
N MET A 44 -31.68 -0.73 -18.96
CA MET A 44 -30.99 0.45 -19.44
C MET A 44 -31.67 1.00 -20.70
N THR A 45 -32.43 2.07 -20.55
CA THR A 45 -32.93 2.89 -21.67
C THR A 45 -31.75 3.56 -22.38
N GLU A 46 -31.80 3.54 -23.71
CA GLU A 46 -30.82 4.18 -24.62
C GLU A 46 -30.64 5.67 -24.26
N GLY A 47 -29.49 6.03 -23.71
CA GLY A 47 -29.18 7.44 -23.47
C GLY A 47 -27.95 7.77 -22.65
N GLU A 48 -27.43 6.85 -21.85
CA GLU A 48 -26.19 7.13 -21.06
C GLU A 48 -25.17 6.00 -21.26
N THR A 49 -24.21 6.24 -22.14
CA THR A 49 -23.00 5.42 -22.24
C THR A 49 -22.06 5.76 -21.08
N GLU A 50 -22.47 5.52 -19.85
CA GLU A 50 -21.50 5.21 -18.80
C GLU A 50 -20.98 3.80 -19.09
N SER A 51 -19.69 3.71 -19.39
CA SER A 51 -18.99 2.44 -19.49
C SER A 51 -19.20 1.69 -18.18
N VAL A 52 -20.07 0.68 -18.19
CA VAL A 52 -20.28 -0.23 -17.06
C VAL A 52 -18.95 -0.95 -16.84
N PHE A 53 -18.17 -0.41 -15.94
CA PHE A 53 -16.90 -0.99 -15.52
C PHE A 53 -17.20 -2.29 -14.79
N THR A 54 -17.13 -3.41 -15.51
CA THR A 54 -17.16 -4.73 -14.87
C THR A 54 -15.85 -4.91 -14.10
N PRO A 55 -15.87 -4.96 -12.77
CA PRO A 55 -14.65 -5.03 -11.99
C PRO A 55 -13.88 -6.31 -12.34
N TYR A 56 -12.66 -6.14 -12.84
CA TYR A 56 -11.78 -7.25 -13.13
C TYR A 56 -11.49 -8.07 -11.86
N ILE A 57 -11.85 -9.34 -11.85
CA ILE A 57 -11.58 -10.27 -10.77
C ILE A 57 -10.53 -11.29 -11.23
N PRO A 58 -9.28 -11.20 -10.77
CA PRO A 58 -8.23 -12.11 -11.17
C PRO A 58 -8.47 -13.53 -10.66
N LYS A 59 -8.08 -14.52 -11.44
CA LYS A 59 -8.17 -15.93 -11.04
C LYS A 59 -7.14 -16.27 -9.97
N LYS A 60 -7.56 -17.00 -8.93
CA LYS A 60 -6.66 -17.45 -7.86
C LYS A 60 -5.68 -18.51 -8.39
N LYS A 61 -4.39 -18.18 -8.50
CA LYS A 61 -3.37 -19.14 -8.94
C LYS A 61 -3.16 -20.24 -7.89
N LYS A 62 -3.18 -21.49 -8.34
CA LYS A 62 -2.93 -22.69 -7.53
C LYS A 62 -2.02 -23.66 -8.31
N GLY A 63 -1.49 -24.68 -7.63
CA GLY A 63 -0.72 -25.76 -8.22
C GLY A 63 0.77 -25.74 -7.92
N PHE A 64 1.46 -26.84 -8.25
CA PHE A 64 2.87 -27.06 -7.94
C PHE A 64 3.80 -25.95 -8.49
N ARG A 65 3.63 -25.58 -9.76
CA ARG A 65 4.45 -24.52 -10.41
C ARG A 65 4.32 -23.18 -9.70
N TYR A 66 3.13 -22.85 -9.22
CA TYR A 66 2.92 -21.65 -8.42
C TYR A 66 3.60 -21.73 -7.05
N GLY A 67 3.58 -22.91 -6.40
CA GLY A 67 4.33 -23.15 -5.17
C GLY A 67 5.83 -22.92 -5.34
N VAL A 68 6.42 -23.49 -6.42
CA VAL A 68 7.83 -23.28 -6.77
C VAL A 68 8.15 -21.79 -6.97
N TYR A 69 7.29 -21.07 -7.73
CA TYR A 69 7.44 -19.62 -7.90
C TYR A 69 7.53 -18.89 -6.56
N LEU A 70 6.64 -19.19 -5.61
CA LEU A 70 6.64 -18.53 -4.30
C LEU A 70 7.92 -18.77 -3.50
N VAL A 71 8.47 -19.99 -3.56
CA VAL A 71 9.74 -20.33 -2.89
C VAL A 71 10.90 -19.58 -3.52
N VAL A 72 11.03 -19.66 -4.86
CA VAL A 72 12.10 -18.98 -5.61
C VAL A 72 12.01 -17.45 -5.41
N LYS A 73 10.79 -16.90 -5.48
CA LYS A 73 10.56 -15.47 -5.21
C LYS A 73 11.02 -15.09 -3.80
N ARG A 74 10.72 -15.91 -2.78
CA ARG A 74 11.14 -15.61 -1.41
C ARG A 74 12.66 -15.64 -1.25
N LEU A 75 13.32 -16.61 -1.88
CA LEU A 75 14.78 -16.67 -1.89
C LEU A 75 15.38 -15.46 -2.58
N PHE A 76 14.84 -15.09 -3.75
CA PHE A 76 15.23 -13.89 -4.48
C PHE A 76 15.05 -12.62 -3.64
N ASP A 77 13.87 -12.44 -3.01
CA ASP A 77 13.58 -11.29 -2.12
C ASP A 77 14.62 -11.19 -1.00
N PHE A 78 14.95 -12.32 -0.35
CA PHE A 78 15.91 -12.34 0.74
C PHE A 78 17.33 -12.01 0.28
N VAL A 79 17.82 -12.71 -0.74
CA VAL A 79 19.20 -12.53 -1.24
C VAL A 79 19.38 -11.12 -1.79
N SER A 80 18.47 -10.63 -2.63
CA SER A 80 18.58 -9.29 -3.21
C SER A 80 18.48 -8.20 -2.14
N SER A 81 17.56 -8.32 -1.18
CA SER A 81 17.43 -7.33 -0.10
C SER A 81 18.62 -7.35 0.85
N LEU A 82 19.22 -8.51 1.11
CA LEU A 82 20.43 -8.62 1.91
C LEU A 82 21.62 -7.89 1.24
N LEU A 83 21.86 -8.18 -0.06
CA LEU A 83 22.94 -7.54 -0.82
C LEU A 83 22.76 -6.03 -0.89
N VAL A 84 21.54 -5.57 -1.22
CA VAL A 84 21.24 -4.13 -1.28
C VAL A 84 21.38 -3.49 0.11
N SER A 85 20.97 -4.17 1.18
CA SER A 85 21.10 -3.64 2.55
C SER A 85 22.56 -3.47 2.96
N ILE A 86 23.46 -4.38 2.58
CA ILE A 86 24.91 -4.26 2.84
C ILE A 86 25.46 -3.03 2.12
N ILE A 87 25.12 -2.85 0.82
CA ILE A 87 25.58 -1.71 0.02
C ILE A 87 25.04 -0.38 0.58
N LEU A 88 23.78 -0.37 1.01
CA LEU A 88 23.12 0.84 1.50
C LEU A 88 23.37 1.12 2.99
N LEU A 89 24.05 0.25 3.74
CA LEU A 89 24.23 0.39 5.19
C LEU A 89 24.85 1.75 5.56
N LEU A 90 25.94 2.12 4.91
CA LEU A 90 26.61 3.40 5.17
C LEU A 90 25.76 4.61 4.76
N PRO A 91 25.19 4.69 3.54
CA PRO A 91 24.25 5.76 3.17
C PRO A 91 23.08 5.90 4.12
N LEU A 92 22.43 4.79 4.51
CA LEU A 92 21.29 4.81 5.43
C LEU A 92 21.67 5.30 6.83
N THR A 93 22.86 4.93 7.31
CA THR A 93 23.39 5.43 8.59
C THR A 93 23.61 6.94 8.55
N ILE A 94 24.15 7.46 7.44
CA ILE A 94 24.33 8.91 7.25
C ILE A 94 22.98 9.63 7.26
N VAL A 95 21.98 9.13 6.53
CA VAL A 95 20.63 9.72 6.51
C VAL A 95 20.00 9.69 7.91
N ALA A 96 20.13 8.57 8.65
CA ALA A 96 19.64 8.46 10.02
C ALA A 96 20.31 9.51 10.94
N PHE A 97 21.60 9.69 10.83
CA PHE A 97 22.35 10.68 11.60
C PHE A 97 21.89 12.10 11.28
N VAL A 98 21.73 12.45 10.00
CA VAL A 98 21.24 13.76 9.58
C VAL A 98 19.82 14.04 10.12
N ILE A 99 18.94 13.03 10.15
CA ILE A 99 17.60 13.17 10.74
C ILE A 99 17.71 13.49 12.24
N ILE A 100 18.57 12.77 12.97
CA ILE A 100 18.79 13.01 14.40
C ILE A 100 19.31 14.43 14.64
N CYS A 101 20.26 14.91 13.84
CA CYS A 101 20.82 16.26 13.97
C CYS A 101 19.81 17.36 13.65
N LYS A 102 18.87 17.11 12.72
CA LYS A 102 17.88 18.13 12.31
C LYS A 102 16.63 18.18 13.20
N ASP A 103 16.26 17.03 13.77
CA ASP A 103 15.08 16.92 14.62
C ASP A 103 15.27 15.74 15.59
N PHE A 104 15.87 16.04 16.76
CA PHE A 104 16.30 15.05 17.75
C PHE A 104 15.29 13.94 17.98
N GLY A 105 15.77 12.68 18.02
CA GLY A 105 15.01 11.48 18.36
C GLY A 105 15.13 10.36 17.36
N ASN A 106 14.22 9.38 17.44
CA ASN A 106 14.29 8.20 16.58
C ASN A 106 14.22 8.57 15.10
N PRO A 107 15.24 8.19 14.28
CA PRO A 107 15.24 8.48 12.84
C PRO A 107 14.24 7.62 12.06
N PHE A 108 13.68 6.58 12.67
CA PHE A 108 12.76 5.67 12.03
C PHE A 108 11.31 5.91 12.47
N TYR A 109 10.40 5.71 11.54
CA TYR A 109 8.95 5.72 11.73
C TYR A 109 8.35 4.41 11.23
N LYS A 110 7.32 3.92 11.92
CA LYS A 110 6.60 2.69 11.58
C LYS A 110 5.19 3.02 11.17
N GLN A 111 4.90 2.95 9.88
CA GLN A 111 3.57 3.21 9.34
C GLN A 111 2.71 1.95 9.38
N LYS A 112 1.52 2.03 9.99
CA LYS A 112 0.55 0.93 10.01
C LYS A 112 -0.03 0.74 8.60
N ARG A 113 -0.10 -0.50 8.12
CA ARG A 113 -0.68 -0.91 6.83
C ARG A 113 -1.28 -2.31 6.96
N VAL A 114 -1.97 -2.75 5.90
CA VAL A 114 -2.48 -4.12 5.77
C VAL A 114 -1.46 -4.96 5.03
N GLY A 115 -1.12 -6.10 5.59
CA GLY A 115 -0.22 -7.09 5.01
C GLY A 115 -0.96 -8.29 4.43
N LYS A 116 -0.19 -9.30 4.02
CA LYS A 116 -0.74 -10.54 3.48
C LYS A 116 -1.77 -11.18 4.41
N LYS A 117 -2.90 -11.63 3.84
CA LYS A 117 -4.04 -12.23 4.56
C LYS A 117 -4.65 -11.30 5.63
N GLY A 118 -4.63 -9.98 5.41
CA GLY A 118 -5.20 -9.00 6.33
C GLY A 118 -4.39 -8.76 7.61
N LYS A 119 -3.21 -9.38 7.78
CA LYS A 119 -2.40 -9.22 8.98
C LYS A 119 -1.87 -7.79 9.11
N ALA A 120 -1.82 -7.28 10.34
CA ALA A 120 -1.24 -5.97 10.61
C ALA A 120 0.23 -5.92 10.16
N LEU A 121 0.56 -4.92 9.35
CA LEU A 121 1.89 -4.66 8.82
C LEU A 121 2.40 -3.33 9.36
N LYS A 122 3.62 -3.31 9.90
CA LYS A 122 4.34 -2.08 10.24
C LYS A 122 5.43 -1.85 9.19
N VAL A 123 5.21 -0.88 8.32
CA VAL A 123 6.17 -0.49 7.27
C VAL A 123 7.19 0.46 7.84
N TRP A 124 8.47 0.09 7.79
CA TRP A 124 9.56 0.89 8.29
C TRP A 124 9.97 1.97 7.28
N LYS A 125 10.04 3.20 7.76
CA LYS A 125 10.49 4.36 6.96
C LYS A 125 11.45 5.23 7.76
N PHE A 126 12.22 6.05 7.07
CA PHE A 126 12.83 7.19 7.73
C PHE A 126 11.76 8.22 8.10
N ARG A 127 11.98 8.86 9.24
CA ARG A 127 11.14 9.95 9.71
C ARG A 127 11.41 11.21 8.88
N SER A 128 10.44 11.59 8.07
CA SER A 128 10.47 12.79 7.23
C SER A 128 9.72 13.97 7.83
N MET A 129 8.93 13.71 8.89
CA MET A 129 8.12 14.70 9.58
C MET A 129 8.65 14.97 10.99
N LYS A 130 8.40 16.17 11.52
CA LYS A 130 8.73 16.58 12.89
C LYS A 130 8.03 15.68 13.92
N LYS A 131 8.54 15.66 15.15
CA LYS A 131 7.85 14.98 16.24
C LYS A 131 6.47 15.59 16.48
N GLY A 132 5.47 14.75 16.76
CA GLY A 132 4.09 15.20 16.98
C GLY A 132 3.33 15.59 15.72
N ALA A 133 3.86 15.29 14.53
CA ALA A 133 3.21 15.55 13.24
C ALA A 133 1.88 14.79 13.04
N ASP A 134 1.60 13.80 13.87
CA ASP A 134 0.35 13.07 13.97
C ASP A 134 -0.78 13.86 14.66
N VAL A 135 -0.44 14.85 15.48
CA VAL A 135 -1.41 15.75 16.10
C VAL A 135 -1.69 16.91 15.14
N LEU A 136 -2.62 16.69 14.21
CA LEU A 136 -2.86 17.57 13.07
C LEU A 136 -3.28 18.98 13.49
N GLU A 137 -4.17 19.09 14.49
CA GLU A 137 -4.72 20.35 14.99
C GLU A 137 -3.66 21.29 15.59
N LYS A 138 -2.51 20.73 16.02
CA LYS A 138 -1.40 21.52 16.57
C LYS A 138 -0.42 22.02 15.51
N MET A 139 -0.45 21.41 14.34
CA MET A 139 0.57 21.62 13.31
C MET A 139 0.04 22.22 12.02
N LEU A 140 -1.26 22.15 11.79
CA LEU A 140 -1.93 22.60 10.58
C LEU A 140 -2.88 23.75 10.90
N THR A 141 -3.01 24.68 9.96
CA THR A 141 -4.09 25.67 9.99
C THR A 141 -5.44 24.99 9.71
N PRO A 142 -6.58 25.63 10.04
CA PRO A 142 -7.91 25.07 9.72
C PRO A 142 -8.05 24.71 8.22
N GLU A 143 -7.56 25.57 7.34
CA GLU A 143 -7.61 25.39 5.88
C GLU A 143 -6.77 24.18 5.44
N GLN A 144 -5.56 24.05 5.98
CA GLN A 144 -4.67 22.91 5.72
C GLN A 144 -5.24 21.60 6.29
N LEU A 145 -5.96 21.68 7.40
CA LEU A 145 -6.60 20.52 8.00
C LEU A 145 -7.76 20.01 7.12
N GLU A 146 -8.53 20.91 6.53
CA GLU A 146 -9.60 20.55 5.59
C GLU A 146 -9.04 19.96 4.29
N GLU A 147 -7.99 20.58 3.71
CA GLU A 147 -7.28 20.04 2.55
C GLU A 147 -6.76 18.61 2.83
N TYR A 148 -6.11 18.43 3.99
CA TYR A 148 -5.59 17.15 4.40
C TYR A 148 -6.68 16.08 4.58
N LYS A 149 -7.84 16.42 5.15
CA LYS A 149 -8.97 15.49 5.30
C LYS A 149 -9.53 15.04 3.95
N ARG A 150 -9.53 15.91 2.94
CA ARG A 150 -10.00 15.61 1.59
C ARG A 150 -9.03 14.72 0.81
N GLU A 151 -7.73 15.02 0.85
CA GLU A 151 -6.72 14.44 -0.05
C GLU A 151 -5.71 13.52 0.66
N PHE A 152 -5.71 13.51 1.99
CA PHE A 152 -4.71 12.82 2.84
C PHE A 152 -3.26 13.24 2.51
N LYS A 153 -3.10 14.39 1.86
CA LYS A 153 -1.84 14.95 1.41
C LYS A 153 -1.93 16.48 1.47
N LEU A 154 -0.80 17.11 1.73
CA LEU A 154 -0.63 18.55 1.54
C LEU A 154 0.51 18.77 0.56
N ASP A 155 0.33 19.71 -0.38
CA ASP A 155 1.38 20.10 -1.31
C ASP A 155 2.51 20.84 -0.59
N ASP A 156 2.16 21.68 0.37
CA ASP A 156 3.09 22.43 1.22
C ASP A 156 2.90 22.03 2.68
N ASP A 157 3.52 20.93 3.09
CA ASP A 157 3.31 20.35 4.41
C ASP A 157 4.27 20.93 5.47
N PRO A 158 3.78 21.77 6.41
CA PRO A 158 4.60 22.39 7.44
C PRO A 158 5.17 21.43 8.48
N ARG A 159 4.66 20.19 8.51
CA ARG A 159 5.11 19.12 9.40
C ARG A 159 6.46 18.51 8.97
N LEU A 160 6.95 18.81 7.78
CA LEU A 160 8.19 18.24 7.24
C LEU A 160 9.42 18.73 8.01
N ILE A 161 10.39 17.84 8.23
CA ILE A 161 11.68 18.20 8.86
C ILE A 161 12.39 19.26 7.98
N GLY A 162 12.82 20.33 8.63
CA GLY A 162 13.51 21.45 7.96
C GLY A 162 12.57 22.43 7.26
N TYR A 163 11.25 22.33 7.41
CA TYR A 163 10.31 23.34 6.97
C TYR A 163 10.45 24.61 7.83
N LYS A 164 10.67 25.76 7.21
CA LYS A 164 10.88 27.07 7.87
C LYS A 164 9.85 28.12 7.47
N LYS A 165 9.42 28.10 6.20
CA LYS A 165 8.48 29.08 5.65
C LYS A 165 7.60 28.46 4.59
N GLU A 166 6.51 29.11 4.25
CA GLU A 166 5.60 28.70 3.19
C GLU A 166 6.34 28.43 1.87
N GLY A 167 5.97 27.34 1.20
CA GLY A 167 6.59 26.84 -0.02
C GLY A 167 7.81 25.94 0.20
N ASP A 168 8.30 25.78 1.43
CA ASP A 168 9.44 24.89 1.71
C ASP A 168 9.08 23.40 1.56
N GLY A 169 7.81 23.03 1.72
CA GLY A 169 7.30 21.70 1.49
C GLY A 169 7.20 21.36 0.01
N LYS A 170 6.95 22.37 -0.82
CA LYS A 170 6.83 22.21 -2.27
C LYS A 170 8.18 21.91 -2.92
N ASN A 171 8.14 21.10 -3.98
CA ASN A 171 9.29 20.84 -4.84
C ASN A 171 10.58 20.35 -4.15
N GLY A 172 10.47 19.75 -2.97
CA GLY A 172 11.62 19.19 -2.25
C GLY A 172 12.58 20.24 -1.68
N LYS A 173 12.12 21.44 -1.35
CA LYS A 173 13.00 22.50 -0.81
C LYS A 173 13.51 22.18 0.59
N CYS A 174 12.66 21.70 1.50
CA CYS A 174 13.09 21.29 2.83
C CYS A 174 13.62 19.83 2.84
N PHE A 175 14.34 19.45 3.89
CA PHE A 175 14.97 18.13 4.00
C PHE A 175 13.93 17.01 3.99
N GLY A 176 12.84 17.13 4.76
CA GLY A 176 11.78 16.13 4.79
C GLY A 176 11.12 15.92 3.42
N ALA A 177 10.90 17.01 2.66
CA ALA A 177 10.40 16.92 1.30
C ALA A 177 11.39 16.25 0.35
N LYS A 178 12.70 16.53 0.49
CA LYS A 178 13.76 15.91 -0.34
C LYS A 178 13.78 14.40 -0.19
N ILE A 179 13.79 13.88 1.05
CA ILE A 179 13.87 12.43 1.27
C ILE A 179 12.59 11.71 0.84
N ARG A 180 11.42 12.35 0.93
CA ARG A 180 10.15 11.79 0.41
C ARG A 180 10.12 11.77 -1.11
N ARG A 181 10.51 12.88 -1.75
CA ARG A 181 10.52 12.98 -3.22
C ARG A 181 11.50 11.99 -3.87
N SER A 182 12.66 11.77 -3.24
CA SER A 182 13.64 10.77 -3.70
C SER A 182 13.32 9.34 -3.29
N SER A 183 12.22 9.11 -2.55
CA SER A 183 11.86 7.81 -1.96
C SER A 183 12.94 7.21 -1.04
N ILE A 184 13.90 8.00 -0.59
CA ILE A 184 14.94 7.58 0.38
C ILE A 184 14.29 7.18 1.71
N ASP A 185 13.18 7.84 2.08
CA ASP A 185 12.42 7.50 3.28
C ASP A 185 11.89 6.06 3.28
N GLU A 186 11.75 5.42 2.14
CA GLU A 186 11.27 4.04 2.02
C GLU A 186 12.37 2.96 2.05
N LEU A 187 13.65 3.35 1.91
CA LEU A 187 14.75 2.39 1.86
C LEU A 187 14.90 1.50 3.12
N PRO A 188 14.56 1.95 4.35
CA PRO A 188 14.60 1.06 5.52
C PRO A 188 13.73 -0.20 5.39
N GLN A 189 12.71 -0.21 4.52
CA GLN A 189 11.88 -1.38 4.25
C GLN A 189 12.69 -2.54 3.68
N ILE A 190 13.75 -2.26 2.91
CA ILE A 190 14.60 -3.29 2.30
C ILE A 190 15.22 -4.14 3.40
N LEU A 191 15.82 -3.52 4.38
CA LEU A 191 16.46 -4.21 5.51
C LEU A 191 15.41 -4.79 6.47
N PHE A 192 14.50 -3.97 6.98
CA PHE A 192 13.62 -4.40 8.06
C PHE A 192 12.46 -5.26 7.59
N ASN A 193 11.71 -4.83 6.56
CA ASN A 193 10.49 -5.53 6.15
C ASN A 193 10.76 -6.71 5.22
N ILE A 194 11.71 -6.60 4.28
CA ILE A 194 11.95 -7.65 3.30
C ILE A 194 12.98 -8.65 3.83
N CYS A 195 14.16 -8.19 4.22
CA CYS A 195 15.27 -9.05 4.64
C CYS A 195 14.99 -9.70 6.02
N ILE A 196 14.84 -8.90 7.08
CA ILE A 196 14.75 -9.41 8.46
C ILE A 196 13.38 -10.02 8.75
N LEU A 197 12.30 -9.23 8.62
CA LEU A 197 10.94 -9.66 9.00
C LEU A 197 10.28 -10.54 7.94
N GLY A 198 10.65 -10.38 6.69
CA GLY A 198 10.07 -11.15 5.59
C GLY A 198 8.56 -10.96 5.41
N ASN A 199 7.99 -9.88 5.93
CA ASN A 199 6.57 -9.56 5.84
C ASN A 199 6.21 -8.74 4.60
N MET A 200 7.21 -8.25 3.86
CA MET A 200 7.09 -7.65 2.53
C MET A 200 7.92 -8.41 1.50
N SER A 201 7.80 -8.02 0.24
CA SER A 201 8.52 -8.51 -0.93
C SER A 201 9.16 -7.33 -1.67
N VAL A 202 10.16 -7.57 -2.50
CA VAL A 202 10.69 -6.53 -3.40
C VAL A 202 9.61 -6.05 -4.36
N VAL A 203 8.90 -7.00 -4.97
CA VAL A 203 7.78 -6.71 -5.89
C VAL A 203 6.48 -7.27 -5.34
N GLY A 204 5.44 -6.46 -5.29
CA GLY A 204 4.11 -6.83 -4.83
C GLY A 204 3.12 -5.68 -4.94
N PRO A 205 1.85 -5.90 -4.60
CA PRO A 205 0.89 -4.80 -4.50
C PRO A 205 1.33 -3.79 -3.44
N ARG A 206 0.94 -2.53 -3.62
CA ARG A 206 1.27 -1.47 -2.65
C ARG A 206 0.68 -1.78 -1.26
N PRO A 207 1.42 -1.56 -0.16
CA PRO A 207 0.86 -1.67 1.18
C PRO A 207 -0.17 -0.56 1.42
N MET A 208 -1.44 -0.93 1.65
CA MET A 208 -2.59 -0.03 1.76
C MET A 208 -3.10 0.08 3.19
N LEU A 209 -3.90 1.11 3.47
CA LEU A 209 -4.73 1.22 4.68
C LEU A 209 -5.99 0.36 4.54
N ASN A 210 -6.65 0.03 5.66
CA ASN A 210 -7.95 -0.62 5.61
C ASN A 210 -9.00 0.25 4.90
N GLU A 211 -9.00 1.54 5.19
CA GLU A 211 -9.91 2.52 4.61
C GLU A 211 -9.74 2.63 3.08
N GLU A 212 -8.50 2.54 2.57
CA GLU A 212 -8.23 2.48 1.12
C GLU A 212 -8.80 1.19 0.52
N LEU A 213 -8.62 0.04 1.19
CA LEU A 213 -9.12 -1.25 0.72
C LEU A 213 -10.64 -1.31 0.73
N ASP A 214 -11.28 -0.80 1.79
CA ASP A 214 -12.73 -0.83 1.94
C ASP A 214 -13.43 0.14 0.97
N LYS A 215 -12.76 1.25 0.61
CA LYS A 215 -13.31 2.26 -0.29
C LYS A 215 -13.20 1.88 -1.77
N TYR A 216 -12.11 1.22 -2.18
CA TYR A 216 -11.75 1.08 -3.60
C TYR A 216 -11.77 -0.36 -4.13
N TYR A 217 -11.98 -1.37 -3.29
CA TYR A 217 -11.95 -2.78 -3.70
C TYR A 217 -13.18 -3.52 -3.19
N THR A 218 -13.72 -4.42 -4.03
CA THR A 218 -14.74 -5.36 -3.56
C THR A 218 -14.13 -6.36 -2.57
N PRO A 219 -14.94 -7.05 -1.75
CA PRO A 219 -14.44 -8.07 -0.83
C PRO A 219 -13.58 -9.14 -1.53
N GLU A 220 -13.98 -9.59 -2.72
CA GLU A 220 -13.28 -10.58 -3.54
C GLU A 220 -11.95 -10.05 -4.05
N GLN A 221 -11.93 -8.83 -4.59
CA GLN A 221 -10.72 -8.15 -5.04
C GLN A 221 -9.74 -7.95 -3.88
N ARG A 222 -10.25 -7.55 -2.70
CA ARG A 222 -9.47 -7.40 -1.48
C ARG A 222 -8.82 -8.72 -1.06
N GLU A 223 -9.56 -9.83 -1.04
CA GLU A 223 -9.01 -11.15 -0.70
C GLU A 223 -7.88 -11.54 -1.67
N LEU A 224 -8.09 -11.36 -2.97
CA LEU A 224 -7.10 -11.66 -3.99
C LEU A 224 -5.86 -10.78 -3.87
N LEU A 225 -6.01 -9.49 -3.66
CA LEU A 225 -4.92 -8.54 -3.45
C LEU A 225 -4.07 -8.94 -2.23
N LEU A 226 -4.73 -9.24 -1.12
CA LEU A 226 -4.09 -9.65 0.12
C LEU A 226 -3.55 -11.10 0.09
N SER A 227 -3.76 -11.86 -0.97
CA SER A 227 -3.11 -13.17 -1.18
C SER A 227 -1.60 -13.07 -1.38
N ALA A 228 -1.10 -11.92 -1.80
CA ALA A 228 0.32 -11.62 -1.96
C ALA A 228 0.89 -10.86 -0.75
N LYS A 229 2.22 -10.87 -0.59
CA LYS A 229 2.89 -9.93 0.30
C LYS A 229 2.94 -8.55 -0.37
N PRO A 230 2.73 -7.46 0.36
CA PRO A 230 2.96 -6.13 -0.18
C PRO A 230 4.40 -5.95 -0.65
N GLY A 231 4.59 -5.16 -1.72
CA GLY A 231 5.89 -4.89 -2.32
C GLY A 231 6.47 -3.54 -1.90
N LEU A 232 7.80 -3.43 -2.00
CA LEU A 232 8.49 -2.14 -2.01
C LEU A 232 8.16 -1.36 -3.29
N THR A 233 8.11 -2.10 -4.41
CA THR A 233 7.58 -1.62 -5.69
C THR A 233 6.53 -2.58 -6.22
N GLY A 234 5.75 -2.15 -7.23
CA GLY A 234 4.71 -2.93 -7.85
C GLY A 234 4.42 -2.49 -9.28
N TYR A 235 3.49 -3.20 -9.92
CA TYR A 235 3.16 -2.96 -11.32
C TYR A 235 2.67 -1.53 -11.55
N TRP A 236 1.70 -1.07 -10.78
CA TRP A 236 1.23 0.31 -10.84
C TRP A 236 2.35 1.35 -10.63
N GLN A 237 3.18 1.16 -9.60
CA GLN A 237 4.27 2.08 -9.29
C GLN A 237 5.32 2.17 -10.41
N ALA A 238 5.57 1.06 -11.12
CA ALA A 238 6.55 1.01 -12.20
C ALA A 238 6.04 1.61 -13.51
N TYR A 239 4.73 1.50 -13.80
CA TYR A 239 4.18 1.81 -15.12
C TYR A 239 3.31 3.06 -15.17
N ALA A 240 2.60 3.42 -14.10
CA ALA A 240 1.59 4.48 -14.13
C ALA A 240 1.51 5.32 -12.83
N ARG A 241 2.58 5.42 -12.06
CA ARG A 241 2.60 6.12 -10.75
C ARG A 241 2.00 7.52 -10.76
N ASN A 242 2.13 8.26 -11.86
CA ASN A 242 1.67 9.64 -11.97
C ASN A 242 0.35 9.80 -12.74
N ASN A 243 -0.10 8.77 -13.44
CA ASN A 243 -1.20 8.88 -14.40
C ASN A 243 -2.44 8.09 -13.98
N ALA A 244 -2.28 6.94 -13.32
CA ALA A 244 -3.40 6.13 -12.88
C ALA A 244 -3.86 6.54 -11.47
N THR A 245 -5.14 6.84 -11.33
CA THR A 245 -5.77 7.23 -10.05
C THR A 245 -6.70 6.11 -9.55
N TYR A 246 -7.17 6.24 -8.31
CA TYR A 246 -8.24 5.36 -7.81
C TYR A 246 -9.60 5.70 -8.41
N GLU A 247 -9.83 6.97 -8.76
CA GLU A 247 -11.09 7.45 -9.31
C GLU A 247 -11.36 6.91 -10.71
N SER A 248 -10.30 6.78 -11.54
CA SER A 248 -10.41 6.16 -12.87
C SER A 248 -10.51 4.63 -12.85
N GLY A 249 -10.29 3.98 -11.71
CA GLY A 249 -10.23 2.51 -11.62
C GLY A 249 -8.93 1.88 -12.14
N GLU A 250 -8.14 2.59 -12.94
CA GLU A 250 -6.92 2.06 -13.58
C GLU A 250 -5.91 1.53 -12.57
N ARG A 251 -5.80 2.21 -11.43
CA ARG A 251 -4.85 1.80 -10.39
C ARG A 251 -5.23 0.46 -9.79
N GLN A 252 -6.52 0.24 -9.50
CA GLN A 252 -7.05 -1.03 -9.00
C GLN A 252 -6.80 -2.15 -10.00
N GLU A 253 -7.08 -1.91 -11.29
CA GLU A 253 -6.82 -2.88 -12.35
C GLU A 253 -5.34 -3.27 -12.43
N MET A 254 -4.44 -2.31 -12.38
CA MET A 254 -3.00 -2.57 -12.44
C MET A 254 -2.50 -3.39 -11.23
N GLU A 255 -3.01 -3.12 -10.04
CA GLU A 255 -2.67 -3.90 -8.84
C GLU A 255 -3.21 -5.34 -8.95
N LEU A 256 -4.44 -5.52 -9.44
CA LEU A 256 -5.06 -6.83 -9.65
C LEU A 256 -4.40 -7.58 -10.83
N TYR A 257 -4.04 -6.87 -11.91
CA TYR A 257 -3.27 -7.44 -13.01
C TYR A 257 -1.99 -8.10 -12.53
N TYR A 258 -1.25 -7.45 -11.62
CA TYR A 258 -0.06 -8.05 -11.04
C TYR A 258 -0.39 -9.37 -10.31
N ILE A 259 -1.48 -9.43 -9.55
CA ILE A 259 -1.89 -10.65 -8.84
C ILE A 259 -2.13 -11.80 -9.80
N ASP A 260 -2.75 -11.52 -10.94
CA ASP A 260 -3.06 -12.54 -11.95
C ASP A 260 -1.83 -12.97 -12.76
N HIS A 261 -0.94 -12.03 -13.11
CA HIS A 261 0.18 -12.29 -14.01
C HIS A 261 1.53 -12.48 -13.30
N ARG A 262 1.55 -12.46 -11.94
CA ARG A 262 2.80 -12.55 -11.17
C ARG A 262 3.64 -13.76 -11.57
N SER A 263 4.89 -13.48 -11.89
CA SER A 263 5.93 -14.41 -12.31
C SER A 263 7.29 -13.77 -12.06
N LEU A 264 8.35 -14.59 -11.97
CA LEU A 264 9.72 -14.06 -11.79
C LEU A 264 10.10 -13.08 -12.92
N TRP A 265 9.66 -13.37 -14.15
CA TRP A 265 9.92 -12.51 -15.29
C TRP A 265 9.23 -11.16 -15.18
N LEU A 266 7.97 -11.14 -14.74
CA LEU A 266 7.25 -9.89 -14.51
C LEU A 266 7.88 -9.10 -13.35
N ASP A 267 8.30 -9.78 -12.28
CA ASP A 267 8.99 -9.15 -11.17
C ASP A 267 10.28 -8.47 -11.61
N LEU A 268 11.10 -9.12 -12.43
CA LEU A 268 12.32 -8.53 -12.99
C LEU A 268 12.03 -7.31 -13.88
N LYS A 269 11.00 -7.38 -14.72
CA LYS A 269 10.57 -6.23 -15.55
C LYS A 269 10.16 -5.04 -14.67
N ILE A 270 9.41 -5.28 -13.61
CA ILE A 270 8.97 -4.24 -12.67
C ILE A 270 10.17 -3.60 -11.97
N ILE A 271 11.12 -4.40 -11.48
CA ILE A 271 12.34 -3.91 -10.84
C ILE A 271 13.12 -3.01 -11.80
N PHE A 272 13.37 -3.48 -13.02
CA PHE A 272 14.10 -2.73 -14.03
C PHE A 272 13.42 -1.41 -14.39
N LYS A 273 12.09 -1.45 -14.60
CA LYS A 273 11.29 -0.26 -14.90
C LYS A 273 11.29 0.74 -13.74
N THR A 274 11.19 0.25 -12.50
CA THR A 274 11.28 1.08 -11.30
C THR A 274 12.64 1.76 -11.19
N PHE A 275 13.73 1.02 -11.43
CA PHE A 275 15.08 1.57 -11.40
C PHE A 275 15.26 2.70 -12.42
N ILE A 276 14.81 2.50 -13.66
CA ILE A 276 14.83 3.54 -14.70
C ILE A 276 13.98 4.75 -14.25
N GLY A 277 12.80 4.53 -13.68
CA GLY A 277 11.92 5.60 -13.19
C GLY A 277 12.57 6.44 -12.09
N VAL A 278 13.27 5.79 -11.15
CA VAL A 278 14.02 6.48 -10.09
C VAL A 278 15.16 7.31 -10.67
N LEU A 279 15.94 6.76 -11.62
CA LEU A 279 17.04 7.50 -12.27
C LEU A 279 16.54 8.72 -13.08
N LYS A 280 15.41 8.59 -13.73
CA LYS A 280 14.81 9.69 -14.53
C LYS A 280 14.04 10.71 -13.68
N HIS A 281 13.99 10.57 -12.35
CA HIS A 281 13.20 11.40 -11.43
C HIS A 281 11.70 11.51 -11.81
N THR A 282 11.18 10.56 -12.58
CA THR A 282 9.79 10.57 -13.07
C THR A 282 8.78 10.09 -12.02
N GLY A 283 9.18 9.90 -10.78
CA GLY A 283 8.40 9.10 -9.84
C GLY A 283 7.78 9.78 -8.64
N ALA A 284 8.04 11.04 -8.34
CA ALA A 284 7.47 11.69 -7.15
C ALA A 284 7.13 13.16 -7.45
N LYS A 285 5.85 13.41 -7.68
CA LYS A 285 5.24 14.72 -7.49
C LYS A 285 4.83 14.89 -6.04
#